data_291adffb80d4e4020603a4eaf7998004
#
_entry.id   291adffb80d4e4020603a4eaf7998004
#
_cell.length_a   1.000
_cell.length_b   1.000
_cell.length_c   1.000
_cell.angle_alpha   90.00
_cell.angle_beta   90.00
_cell.angle_gamma   90.00
#
_symmetry.space_group_name_H-M   'P 1'
#
loop_
_entity.id
_entity.type
_entity.pdbx_description
1 polymer ?
#
loop_
_entity_poly.entity_id
_entity_poly.type
_entity_poly.pdbx_seq_one_letter_code
_entity_poly.pdbx_strand_id
1 'polypeptide(L)'
;TADILGHKLAEAGLEGQVDVTVIPLGGKFSIGPFDLELITLTHSIPEPNAIAIRTPVGTVLHTGDWKFDPDPVVGAVSDEDALRRLGDEGVLAIICDSTNVFTKGTSGSEGDLLESLTTLISTLKERVVVTCFASNVARLETIAAAAAANDRDVVLAGRALWRFSEVGRAHGCLKDTPAFLDEDQAGFLPRDKTLIVCTGSQGEPRAALSRIASGNHPRVSLEEGDTVIFSSRIIPGNETSIGRLQNQLVRAGVQVMSERDHFVHVSGHPARDELIRMYQHVRPTIAIPVHGELRHMAEHARLAVECQVVHTIVGENGSMMRIGPGAPGIVDHVHSGRLALEGNRVVPLHGELIHGRKRALWNGTAVVTVVVDKMGKLVAEPILSTTGVLEDGDDDLHDAVLDCVKDALLRGTGGETTNEAIRIAVRRMFRERLNKKPMTQVHLVEI
;
A
#
# COMPACT_ATOMS: atom_id res chain seq x y z
N THR A 1 19.01 -4.63 3.57
CA THR A 1 18.05 -3.75 4.27
C THR A 1 18.64 -2.38 4.53
N ALA A 2 19.83 -2.27 5.14
CA ALA A 2 20.46 -0.98 5.46
C ALA A 2 20.67 -0.08 4.24
N ASP A 3 21.15 -0.62 3.12
CA ASP A 3 21.38 0.17 1.89
C ASP A 3 20.07 0.69 1.29
N ILE A 4 19.00 -0.12 1.30
CA ILE A 4 17.67 0.35 0.88
C ILE A 4 17.17 1.48 1.80
N LEU A 5 17.41 1.39 3.12
CA LEU A 5 17.12 2.48 4.05
C LEU A 5 17.95 3.72 3.73
N GLY A 6 19.25 3.57 3.47
CA GLY A 6 20.14 4.67 3.07
C GLY A 6 19.62 5.43 1.84
N HIS A 7 19.20 4.71 0.78
CA HIS A 7 18.55 5.33 -0.38
C HIS A 7 17.26 6.09 -0.01
N LYS A 8 16.47 5.57 0.93
CA LYS A 8 15.24 6.26 1.37
C LYS A 8 15.53 7.50 2.19
N LEU A 9 16.56 7.46 3.03
CA LEU A 9 17.02 8.63 3.79
C LEU A 9 17.54 9.72 2.86
N ALA A 10 18.32 9.35 1.83
CA ALA A 10 18.80 10.30 0.83
C ALA A 10 17.64 10.93 0.04
N GLU A 11 16.66 10.14 -0.42
CA GLU A 11 15.44 10.66 -1.07
C GLU A 11 14.65 11.64 -0.19
N ALA A 12 14.66 11.44 1.13
CA ALA A 12 13.98 12.29 2.09
C ALA A 12 14.84 13.52 2.52
N GLY A 13 16.08 13.63 2.05
CA GLY A 13 17.02 14.68 2.47
C GLY A 13 17.52 14.51 3.91
N LEU A 14 17.49 13.30 4.44
CA LEU A 14 17.89 12.93 5.79
C LEU A 14 19.25 12.22 5.85
N GLU A 15 19.97 12.18 4.76
CA GLU A 15 21.31 11.57 4.68
C GLU A 15 22.26 12.23 5.68
N GLY A 16 22.95 11.42 6.50
CA GLY A 16 23.83 11.89 7.56
C GLY A 16 23.15 12.56 8.77
N GLN A 17 21.81 12.64 8.79
CA GLN A 17 21.04 13.17 9.93
C GLN A 17 20.47 12.07 10.84
N VAL A 18 20.54 10.82 10.39
CA VAL A 18 20.06 9.66 11.14
C VAL A 18 21.19 8.65 11.27
N ASP A 19 21.49 8.26 12.51
CA ASP A 19 22.45 7.20 12.79
C ASP A 19 21.84 5.85 12.43
N VAL A 20 22.51 5.11 11.55
CA VAL A 20 22.10 3.76 11.12
C VAL A 20 23.10 2.74 11.65
N THR A 21 22.63 1.86 12.52
CA THR A 21 23.42 0.72 13.02
C THR A 21 22.97 -0.56 12.31
N VAL A 22 23.93 -1.21 11.64
CA VAL A 22 23.67 -2.51 10.96
C VAL A 22 23.86 -3.62 11.95
N ILE A 23 22.80 -4.40 12.16
CA ILE A 23 22.83 -5.61 12.98
C ILE A 23 22.87 -6.83 12.02
N PRO A 24 23.84 -7.76 12.18
CA PRO A 24 23.90 -8.95 11.36
C PRO A 24 22.70 -9.90 11.64
N LEU A 25 22.38 -10.77 10.70
CA LEU A 25 21.39 -11.84 10.91
C LEU A 25 21.75 -12.67 12.13
N GLY A 26 20.78 -13.00 12.98
CA GLY A 26 21.00 -13.66 14.25
C GLY A 26 21.68 -12.81 15.33
N GLY A 27 21.91 -11.51 15.04
CA GLY A 27 22.60 -10.60 15.96
C GLY A 27 21.78 -10.28 17.22
N LYS A 28 22.52 -9.99 18.30
CA LYS A 28 21.94 -9.57 19.59
C LYS A 28 22.41 -8.16 19.92
N PHE A 29 21.52 -7.35 20.47
CA PHE A 29 21.80 -5.98 20.87
C PHE A 29 20.82 -5.51 21.95
N SER A 30 21.13 -4.43 22.64
CA SER A 30 20.25 -3.88 23.67
C SER A 30 19.87 -2.43 23.34
N ILE A 31 18.63 -2.08 23.62
CA ILE A 31 18.09 -0.72 23.53
C ILE A 31 17.40 -0.39 24.86
N GLY A 32 18.01 0.47 25.67
CA GLY A 32 17.52 0.75 27.02
C GLY A 32 17.34 -0.53 27.84
N PRO A 33 16.15 -0.84 28.37
CA PRO A 33 15.89 -2.03 29.17
C PRO A 33 15.57 -3.29 28.35
N PHE A 34 15.65 -3.23 27.03
CA PHE A 34 15.27 -4.32 26.13
C PHE A 34 16.51 -5.03 25.59
N ASP A 35 16.61 -6.34 25.81
CA ASP A 35 17.60 -7.19 25.14
C ASP A 35 16.94 -7.84 23.94
N LEU A 36 17.49 -7.60 22.76
CA LEU A 36 16.94 -7.95 21.48
C LEU A 36 17.78 -9.00 20.76
N GLU A 37 17.13 -9.96 20.11
CA GLU A 37 17.75 -10.96 19.25
C GLU A 37 16.98 -11.07 17.93
N LEU A 38 17.70 -10.93 16.80
CA LEU A 38 17.15 -11.21 15.49
C LEU A 38 17.12 -12.72 15.25
N ILE A 39 15.98 -13.24 14.79
CA ILE A 39 15.84 -14.64 14.41
C ILE A 39 15.46 -14.67 12.93
N THR A 40 16.32 -15.26 12.11
CA THR A 40 16.11 -15.32 10.66
C THR A 40 14.84 -16.10 10.34
N LEU A 41 13.98 -15.52 9.55
CA LEU A 41 12.81 -16.13 8.94
C LEU A 41 12.90 -16.03 7.41
N THR A 42 11.92 -16.55 6.71
CA THR A 42 11.74 -16.36 5.26
C THR A 42 10.50 -15.52 4.98
N HIS A 43 10.53 -14.76 3.91
CA HIS A 43 9.43 -13.95 3.39
C HIS A 43 9.73 -13.57 1.93
N SER A 44 8.92 -12.73 1.29
CA SER A 44 9.17 -12.20 -0.06
C SER A 44 10.13 -10.98 -0.10
N ILE A 45 11.04 -10.89 0.87
CA ILE A 45 12.12 -9.90 0.94
C ILE A 45 13.44 -10.61 1.31
N PRO A 46 14.63 -10.04 1.01
CA PRO A 46 15.90 -10.76 1.21
C PRO A 46 16.29 -11.06 2.66
N GLU A 47 15.93 -10.27 3.63
CA GLU A 47 16.43 -10.39 5.01
C GLU A 47 15.31 -10.24 6.04
N PRO A 48 14.27 -11.11 6.01
CA PRO A 48 13.21 -11.05 7.01
C PRO A 48 13.69 -11.63 8.33
N ASN A 49 13.32 -10.99 9.44
CA ASN A 49 13.67 -11.44 10.77
C ASN A 49 12.48 -11.30 11.72
N ALA A 50 12.31 -12.27 12.60
CA ALA A 50 11.60 -12.05 13.84
C ALA A 50 12.53 -11.36 14.85
N ILE A 51 11.94 -10.72 15.85
CA ILE A 51 12.66 -10.10 16.95
C ILE A 51 12.18 -10.71 18.27
N ALA A 52 13.07 -11.38 19.00
CA ALA A 52 12.86 -11.75 20.37
C ALA A 52 13.23 -10.56 21.27
N ILE A 53 12.29 -10.10 22.09
CA ILE A 53 12.42 -8.93 22.98
C ILE A 53 12.38 -9.46 24.40
N ARG A 54 13.51 -9.45 25.08
CA ARG A 54 13.62 -9.89 26.49
C ARG A 54 13.53 -8.71 27.43
N THR A 55 12.72 -8.84 28.45
CA THR A 55 12.53 -7.87 29.52
C THR A 55 12.47 -8.58 30.87
N PRO A 56 12.57 -7.85 32.01
CA PRO A 56 12.35 -8.47 33.33
C PRO A 56 10.96 -9.07 33.55
N VAL A 57 9.96 -8.69 32.73
CA VAL A 57 8.59 -9.23 32.80
C VAL A 57 8.46 -10.53 32.03
N GLY A 58 9.26 -10.74 31.02
CA GLY A 58 9.24 -11.93 30.16
C GLY A 58 9.70 -11.63 28.75
N THR A 59 9.73 -12.67 27.92
CA THR A 59 10.17 -12.61 26.52
C THR A 59 8.97 -12.47 25.58
N VAL A 60 9.04 -11.55 24.64
CA VAL A 60 8.06 -11.35 23.56
C VAL A 60 8.71 -11.67 22.23
N LEU A 61 8.09 -12.48 21.39
CA LEU A 61 8.47 -12.69 20.01
C LEU A 61 7.56 -11.89 19.08
N HIS A 62 8.13 -10.98 18.29
CA HIS A 62 7.44 -10.34 17.17
C HIS A 62 7.94 -10.97 15.87
N THR A 63 7.06 -11.64 15.13
CA THR A 63 7.47 -12.39 13.95
C THR A 63 7.81 -11.49 12.75
N GLY A 64 7.24 -10.29 12.67
CA GLY A 64 7.14 -9.59 11.39
C GLY A 64 6.29 -10.40 10.41
N ASP A 65 6.42 -10.11 9.13
CA ASP A 65 5.84 -10.89 8.04
C ASP A 65 6.77 -12.05 7.74
N TRP A 66 6.22 -13.28 7.60
CA TRP A 66 7.05 -14.47 7.53
C TRP A 66 6.35 -15.64 6.85
N LYS A 67 7.13 -16.64 6.49
CA LYS A 67 6.70 -18.01 6.16
C LYS A 67 7.80 -19.00 6.55
N PHE A 68 7.57 -20.30 6.38
CA PHE A 68 8.61 -21.32 6.42
C PHE A 68 8.87 -21.85 5.00
N ASP A 69 9.81 -21.24 4.30
CA ASP A 69 10.20 -21.66 2.95
C ASP A 69 11.43 -22.59 3.03
N PRO A 70 11.32 -23.85 2.58
CA PRO A 70 12.46 -24.77 2.58
C PRO A 70 13.47 -24.46 1.47
N ASP A 71 13.10 -23.73 0.42
CA ASP A 71 13.94 -23.32 -0.70
C ASP A 71 13.65 -21.87 -1.10
N PRO A 72 14.15 -20.88 -0.33
CA PRO A 72 13.78 -19.48 -0.48
C PRO A 72 14.42 -18.78 -1.70
N VAL A 73 15.30 -19.45 -2.47
CA VAL A 73 16.07 -18.90 -3.60
C VAL A 73 17.10 -17.85 -3.17
N VAL A 74 16.68 -16.89 -2.35
CA VAL A 74 17.55 -15.82 -1.82
C VAL A 74 17.52 -15.83 -0.30
N GLY A 75 18.70 -15.77 0.32
CA GLY A 75 18.87 -15.77 1.76
C GLY A 75 18.95 -17.18 2.37
N ALA A 76 18.86 -17.24 3.69
CA ALA A 76 18.88 -18.51 4.44
C ALA A 76 17.45 -18.98 4.71
N VAL A 77 17.28 -20.28 4.93
CA VAL A 77 16.05 -20.85 5.47
C VAL A 77 15.79 -20.31 6.88
N SER A 78 14.56 -20.40 7.33
CA SER A 78 14.17 -19.97 8.69
C SER A 78 14.93 -20.72 9.77
N ASP A 79 15.43 -20.01 10.78
CA ASP A 79 16.14 -20.59 11.93
C ASP A 79 15.15 -21.15 12.95
N GLU A 80 14.61 -22.32 12.64
CA GLU A 80 13.66 -23.01 13.50
C GLU A 80 14.27 -23.52 14.80
N ASP A 81 15.60 -23.77 14.82
CA ASP A 81 16.30 -24.15 16.04
C ASP A 81 16.36 -22.99 17.03
N ALA A 82 16.56 -21.77 16.55
CA ALA A 82 16.45 -20.59 17.40
C ALA A 82 15.03 -20.39 17.95
N LEU A 83 13.99 -20.66 17.14
CA LEU A 83 12.61 -20.60 17.61
C LEU A 83 12.30 -21.64 18.70
N ARG A 84 12.78 -22.89 18.53
CA ARG A 84 12.64 -23.96 19.54
C ARG A 84 13.37 -23.59 20.83
N ARG A 85 14.63 -23.15 20.72
CA ARG A 85 15.41 -22.67 21.87
C ARG A 85 14.68 -21.56 22.62
N LEU A 86 14.15 -20.57 21.90
CA LEU A 86 13.37 -19.50 22.52
C LEU A 86 12.13 -20.03 23.26
N GLY A 87 11.44 -21.01 22.68
CA GLY A 87 10.32 -21.70 23.31
C GLY A 87 10.71 -22.46 24.56
N ASP A 88 11.94 -23.07 24.61
CA ASP A 88 12.48 -23.74 25.79
C ASP A 88 12.88 -22.73 26.88
N GLU A 89 13.36 -21.54 26.51
CA GLU A 89 13.63 -20.43 27.44
C GLU A 89 12.32 -19.87 28.05
N GLY A 90 11.19 -20.04 27.38
CA GLY A 90 9.88 -19.54 27.76
C GLY A 90 9.50 -18.22 27.10
N VAL A 91 8.38 -18.21 26.37
CA VAL A 91 7.84 -17.05 25.68
C VAL A 91 6.55 -16.59 26.34
N LEU A 92 6.56 -15.37 26.87
CA LEU A 92 5.38 -14.75 27.46
C LEU A 92 4.31 -14.44 26.39
N ALA A 93 4.72 -13.80 25.28
CA ALA A 93 3.78 -13.44 24.23
C ALA A 93 4.41 -13.58 22.84
N ILE A 94 3.58 -13.95 21.86
CA ILE A 94 3.90 -13.87 20.43
C ILE A 94 3.00 -12.85 19.75
N ILE A 95 3.59 -11.95 18.95
CA ILE A 95 2.89 -11.03 18.03
C ILE A 95 3.11 -11.59 16.64
N CYS A 96 2.06 -12.10 15.99
CA CYS A 96 2.18 -12.97 14.83
C CYS A 96 1.26 -12.57 13.66
N ASP A 97 1.80 -12.68 12.44
CA ASP A 97 1.13 -12.45 11.15
C ASP A 97 -0.08 -13.36 10.96
N SER A 98 -1.21 -12.79 10.54
CA SER A 98 -2.51 -13.48 10.36
C SER A 98 -2.96 -13.56 8.90
N THR A 99 -2.19 -13.06 7.95
CA THR A 99 -2.60 -12.80 6.57
C THR A 99 -3.26 -14.01 5.89
N ASN A 100 -2.69 -15.19 6.04
CA ASN A 100 -3.18 -16.41 5.37
C ASN A 100 -3.76 -17.47 6.32
N VAL A 101 -4.25 -17.09 7.48
CA VAL A 101 -4.81 -18.02 8.48
C VAL A 101 -5.92 -18.92 7.95
N PHE A 102 -6.67 -18.47 6.93
CA PHE A 102 -7.71 -19.26 6.26
C PHE A 102 -7.16 -20.22 5.18
N THR A 103 -5.90 -20.06 4.75
CA THR A 103 -5.27 -20.91 3.75
C THR A 103 -4.79 -22.19 4.42
N LYS A 104 -5.32 -23.34 3.99
CA LYS A 104 -4.88 -24.65 4.49
C LYS A 104 -3.53 -25.03 3.91
N GLY A 105 -2.78 -25.89 4.58
CA GLY A 105 -1.47 -26.35 4.16
C GLY A 105 -0.38 -25.30 4.39
N THR A 106 0.55 -25.22 3.47
CA THR A 106 1.70 -24.31 3.48
C THR A 106 1.60 -23.24 2.42
N SER A 107 2.41 -22.18 2.55
CA SER A 107 2.47 -21.06 1.60
C SER A 107 3.15 -21.39 0.27
N GLY A 108 3.81 -22.57 0.17
CA GLY A 108 4.62 -22.98 -0.98
C GLY A 108 6.04 -22.41 -0.95
N SER A 109 6.92 -22.95 -1.79
CA SER A 109 8.30 -22.50 -1.92
C SER A 109 8.50 -21.57 -3.12
N GLU A 110 9.38 -20.57 -2.97
CA GLU A 110 9.81 -19.71 -4.07
C GLU A 110 10.57 -20.51 -5.14
N GLY A 111 11.33 -21.56 -4.71
CA GLY A 111 12.05 -22.47 -5.62
C GLY A 111 11.13 -23.23 -6.57
N ASP A 112 9.90 -23.57 -6.14
CA ASP A 112 8.93 -24.29 -6.98
C ASP A 112 8.46 -23.50 -8.22
N LEU A 113 8.64 -22.18 -8.21
CA LEU A 113 8.15 -21.31 -9.29
C LEU A 113 9.02 -21.35 -10.55
N LEU A 114 10.29 -21.71 -10.44
CA LEU A 114 11.20 -21.69 -11.58
C LEU A 114 10.73 -22.64 -12.71
N GLU A 115 10.38 -23.86 -12.38
CA GLU A 115 9.90 -24.83 -13.36
C GLU A 115 8.59 -24.40 -14.01
N SER A 116 7.64 -23.92 -13.19
CA SER A 116 6.35 -23.46 -13.68
C SER A 116 6.46 -22.24 -14.59
N LEU A 117 7.24 -21.22 -14.21
CA LEU A 117 7.45 -20.04 -15.03
C LEU A 117 8.22 -20.37 -16.31
N THR A 118 9.24 -21.22 -16.25
CA THR A 118 10.01 -21.68 -17.43
C THR A 118 9.08 -22.37 -18.42
N THR A 119 8.27 -23.30 -17.95
CA THR A 119 7.30 -24.02 -18.79
C THR A 119 6.27 -23.09 -19.38
N LEU A 120 5.70 -22.19 -18.58
CA LEU A 120 4.68 -21.25 -19.06
C LEU A 120 5.26 -20.32 -20.14
N ILE A 121 6.43 -19.72 -19.89
CA ILE A 121 7.10 -18.79 -20.82
C ILE A 121 7.45 -19.50 -22.15
N SER A 122 7.81 -20.78 -22.13
CA SER A 122 8.12 -21.56 -23.34
C SER A 122 6.94 -21.67 -24.31
N THR A 123 5.71 -21.55 -23.82
CA THR A 123 4.50 -21.60 -24.64
C THR A 123 4.17 -20.26 -25.31
N LEU A 124 4.76 -19.16 -24.86
CA LEU A 124 4.46 -17.80 -25.29
C LEU A 124 5.38 -17.37 -26.44
N LYS A 125 4.81 -16.95 -27.55
CA LYS A 125 5.54 -16.67 -28.79
C LYS A 125 5.92 -15.20 -28.95
N GLU A 126 5.18 -14.30 -28.32
CA GLU A 126 5.38 -12.87 -28.41
C GLU A 126 6.06 -12.33 -27.14
N ARG A 127 6.09 -11.01 -26.95
CA ARG A 127 6.68 -10.37 -25.77
C ARG A 127 5.97 -10.81 -24.49
N VAL A 128 6.75 -11.11 -23.47
CA VAL A 128 6.25 -11.47 -22.14
C VAL A 128 6.54 -10.33 -21.17
N VAL A 129 5.56 -9.94 -20.40
CA VAL A 129 5.71 -9.00 -19.28
C VAL A 129 5.35 -9.71 -17.98
N VAL A 130 6.20 -9.64 -16.99
CA VAL A 130 5.93 -10.17 -15.64
C VAL A 130 5.90 -9.01 -14.67
N THR A 131 4.77 -8.85 -13.98
CA THR A 131 4.66 -7.84 -12.93
C THR A 131 4.70 -8.48 -11.55
N CYS A 132 5.56 -7.95 -10.67
CA CYS A 132 5.78 -8.44 -9.32
C CYS A 132 6.14 -7.29 -8.36
N PHE A 133 6.26 -7.60 -7.07
CA PHE A 133 6.77 -6.64 -6.08
C PHE A 133 8.28 -6.45 -6.30
N ALA A 134 8.71 -5.19 -6.39
CA ALA A 134 10.13 -4.87 -6.61
C ALA A 134 11.05 -5.35 -5.47
N SER A 135 10.52 -5.45 -4.24
CA SER A 135 11.25 -5.95 -3.07
C SER A 135 11.49 -7.47 -3.09
N ASN A 136 10.78 -8.20 -3.95
CA ASN A 136 10.97 -9.66 -4.06
C ASN A 136 12.12 -9.98 -5.02
N VAL A 137 13.35 -9.87 -4.52
CA VAL A 137 14.58 -10.14 -5.29
C VAL A 137 14.65 -11.62 -5.69
N ALA A 138 14.14 -12.54 -4.89
CA ALA A 138 14.06 -13.96 -5.23
C ALA A 138 13.19 -14.19 -6.47
N ARG A 139 12.01 -13.54 -6.53
CA ARG A 139 11.13 -13.59 -7.71
C ARG A 139 11.80 -13.01 -8.95
N LEU A 140 12.56 -11.93 -8.79
CA LEU A 140 13.32 -11.34 -9.90
C LEU A 140 14.38 -12.32 -10.42
N GLU A 141 15.07 -13.02 -9.51
CA GLU A 141 16.05 -14.06 -9.87
C GLU A 141 15.39 -15.23 -10.60
N THR A 142 14.27 -15.74 -10.06
CA THR A 142 13.49 -16.81 -10.69
C THR A 142 12.97 -16.43 -12.08
N ILE A 143 12.44 -15.21 -12.25
CA ILE A 143 11.96 -14.72 -13.54
C ILE A 143 13.12 -14.61 -14.54
N ALA A 144 14.28 -14.10 -14.12
CA ALA A 144 15.45 -13.97 -14.98
C ALA A 144 16.00 -15.33 -15.40
N ALA A 145 16.04 -16.31 -14.49
CA ALA A 145 16.42 -17.68 -14.82
C ALA A 145 15.44 -18.35 -15.81
N ALA A 146 14.14 -18.16 -15.61
CA ALA A 146 13.12 -18.66 -16.53
C ALA A 146 13.19 -17.98 -17.91
N ALA A 147 13.53 -16.69 -17.97
CA ALA A 147 13.76 -15.96 -19.22
C ALA A 147 14.98 -16.51 -19.96
N ALA A 148 16.10 -16.67 -19.28
CA ALA A 148 17.33 -17.23 -19.84
C ALA A 148 17.12 -18.65 -20.40
N ALA A 149 16.37 -19.50 -19.70
CA ALA A 149 16.01 -20.86 -20.15
C ALA A 149 15.15 -20.85 -21.44
N ASN A 150 14.50 -19.72 -21.75
CA ASN A 150 13.69 -19.51 -22.95
C ASN A 150 14.35 -18.57 -23.99
N ASP A 151 15.65 -18.33 -23.85
CA ASP A 151 16.44 -17.48 -24.75
C ASP A 151 15.81 -16.07 -24.91
N ARG A 152 15.42 -15.47 -23.76
CA ARG A 152 14.85 -14.13 -23.69
C ARG A 152 15.72 -13.20 -22.85
N ASP A 153 15.93 -12.00 -23.36
CA ASP A 153 16.58 -10.91 -22.64
C ASP A 153 15.60 -10.26 -21.65
N VAL A 154 16.09 -9.89 -20.47
CA VAL A 154 15.28 -9.28 -19.41
C VAL A 154 15.49 -7.78 -19.37
N VAL A 155 14.39 -7.05 -19.56
CA VAL A 155 14.30 -5.59 -19.42
C VAL A 155 13.64 -5.25 -18.10
N LEU A 156 14.19 -4.31 -17.32
CA LEU A 156 13.56 -3.82 -16.11
C LEU A 156 12.83 -2.48 -16.37
N ALA A 157 11.54 -2.42 -16.05
CA ALA A 157 10.73 -1.22 -16.14
C ALA A 157 10.21 -0.79 -14.75
N GLY A 158 10.80 0.29 -14.23
CA GLY A 158 10.45 0.86 -12.94
C GLY A 158 11.63 1.06 -11.99
N ARG A 159 11.78 2.26 -11.46
CA ARG A 159 12.90 2.69 -10.60
C ARG A 159 13.15 1.81 -9.37
N ALA A 160 12.08 1.29 -8.78
CA ALA A 160 12.21 0.44 -7.60
C ALA A 160 12.88 -0.91 -7.95
N LEU A 161 12.57 -1.52 -9.11
CA LEU A 161 13.23 -2.75 -9.56
C LEU A 161 14.73 -2.54 -9.75
N TRP A 162 15.14 -1.45 -10.40
CA TRP A 162 16.54 -1.09 -10.55
C TRP A 162 17.25 -0.99 -9.19
N ARG A 163 16.68 -0.23 -8.26
CA ARG A 163 17.26 -0.08 -6.92
C ARG A 163 17.42 -1.41 -6.19
N PHE A 164 16.37 -2.24 -6.19
CA PHE A 164 16.44 -3.55 -5.51
C PHE A 164 17.41 -4.51 -6.22
N SER A 165 17.52 -4.47 -7.55
CA SER A 165 18.48 -5.28 -8.28
C SER A 165 19.92 -4.85 -8.02
N GLU A 166 20.23 -3.55 -7.99
CA GLU A 166 21.55 -3.01 -7.70
C GLU A 166 22.00 -3.37 -6.28
N VAL A 167 21.16 -3.09 -5.28
CA VAL A 167 21.45 -3.46 -3.89
C VAL A 167 21.54 -4.98 -3.72
N GLY A 168 20.63 -5.74 -4.35
CA GLY A 168 20.68 -7.19 -4.35
C GLY A 168 22.00 -7.74 -4.88
N ARG A 169 22.48 -7.25 -6.03
CA ARG A 169 23.78 -7.64 -6.61
C ARG A 169 24.95 -7.28 -5.69
N ALA A 170 24.94 -6.08 -5.08
CA ALA A 170 25.97 -5.67 -4.15
C ALA A 170 26.10 -6.59 -2.92
N HIS A 171 24.99 -7.22 -2.52
CA HIS A 171 24.92 -8.18 -1.40
C HIS A 171 24.90 -9.65 -1.83
N GLY A 172 25.24 -9.94 -3.10
CA GLY A 172 25.44 -11.29 -3.56
C GLY A 172 24.19 -12.05 -3.98
N CYS A 173 23.04 -11.38 -4.12
CA CYS A 173 21.90 -11.91 -4.88
C CYS A 173 22.11 -11.73 -6.38
N LEU A 174 21.32 -12.40 -7.21
CA LEU A 174 21.36 -12.26 -8.67
C LEU A 174 22.75 -12.54 -9.29
N LYS A 175 23.58 -13.38 -8.64
CA LYS A 175 24.98 -13.62 -9.06
C LYS A 175 25.07 -14.24 -10.45
N ASP A 176 24.20 -15.24 -10.68
CA ASP A 176 24.17 -16.02 -11.94
C ASP A 176 23.20 -15.42 -12.97
N THR A 177 22.64 -14.25 -12.66
CA THR A 177 21.69 -13.56 -13.52
C THR A 177 22.45 -12.60 -14.45
N PRO A 178 22.25 -12.66 -15.79
CA PRO A 178 22.80 -11.68 -16.71
C PRO A 178 22.47 -10.24 -16.35
N ALA A 179 23.20 -9.29 -16.88
CA ALA A 179 22.86 -7.88 -16.71
C ALA A 179 21.47 -7.62 -17.29
N PHE A 180 20.65 -6.91 -16.52
CA PHE A 180 19.34 -6.47 -17.01
C PHE A 180 19.51 -5.33 -18.01
N LEU A 181 18.63 -5.28 -18.99
CA LEU A 181 18.55 -4.23 -19.98
C LEU A 181 17.66 -3.09 -19.50
N ASP A 182 17.99 -1.88 -19.91
CA ASP A 182 17.19 -0.69 -19.63
C ASP A 182 15.90 -0.66 -20.48
N GLU A 183 14.89 0.04 -19.98
CA GLU A 183 13.60 0.20 -20.68
C GLU A 183 13.73 0.91 -22.04
N ASP A 184 14.81 1.67 -22.26
CA ASP A 184 15.13 2.29 -23.56
C ASP A 184 15.46 1.26 -24.65
N GLN A 185 15.88 0.06 -24.26
CA GLN A 185 16.24 -1.02 -25.17
C GLN A 185 15.05 -1.91 -25.57
N ALA A 186 13.95 -1.85 -24.83
CA ALA A 186 12.79 -2.73 -25.02
C ALA A 186 12.20 -2.68 -26.45
N GLY A 187 12.23 -1.50 -27.10
CA GLY A 187 11.71 -1.30 -28.45
C GLY A 187 12.62 -1.82 -29.57
N PHE A 188 13.89 -2.15 -29.28
CA PHE A 188 14.87 -2.62 -30.26
C PHE A 188 15.05 -4.14 -30.26
N LEU A 189 14.50 -4.83 -29.27
CA LEU A 189 14.59 -6.29 -29.15
C LEU A 189 13.45 -6.97 -29.91
N PRO A 190 13.71 -8.14 -30.52
CA PRO A 190 12.63 -8.98 -31.05
C PRO A 190 11.64 -9.34 -29.97
N ARG A 191 10.35 -9.32 -30.30
CA ARG A 191 9.26 -9.57 -29.32
C ARG A 191 9.37 -10.94 -28.65
N ASP A 192 9.67 -11.96 -29.43
CA ASP A 192 9.86 -13.34 -28.97
C ASP A 192 11.12 -13.55 -28.10
N LYS A 193 12.05 -12.58 -28.12
CA LYS A 193 13.27 -12.58 -27.31
C LYS A 193 13.23 -11.62 -26.12
N THR A 194 12.09 -10.99 -25.90
CA THR A 194 11.96 -9.96 -24.88
C THR A 194 11.09 -10.44 -23.71
N LEU A 195 11.61 -10.34 -22.50
CA LEU A 195 10.82 -10.42 -21.26
C LEU A 195 11.02 -9.13 -20.47
N ILE A 196 9.93 -8.46 -20.13
CA ILE A 196 9.94 -7.22 -19.32
C ILE A 196 9.47 -7.52 -17.91
N VAL A 197 10.29 -7.19 -16.90
CA VAL A 197 9.84 -7.20 -15.51
C VAL A 197 9.45 -5.78 -15.13
N CYS A 198 8.22 -5.59 -14.62
CA CYS A 198 7.73 -4.25 -14.31
C CYS A 198 7.03 -4.15 -12.96
N THR A 199 7.02 -2.94 -12.39
CA THR A 199 6.22 -2.61 -11.21
C THR A 199 4.76 -2.37 -11.60
N GLY A 200 3.84 -2.48 -10.64
CA GLY A 200 2.43 -2.14 -10.85
C GLY A 200 1.47 -3.31 -10.69
N SER A 201 1.89 -4.38 -10.03
CA SER A 201 1.09 -5.59 -9.81
C SER A 201 -0.19 -5.35 -9.00
N GLN A 202 -0.29 -4.23 -8.29
CA GLN A 202 -1.45 -3.85 -7.46
C GLN A 202 -2.31 -2.74 -8.11
N GLY A 203 -2.04 -2.42 -9.38
CA GLY A 203 -2.80 -1.40 -10.11
C GLY A 203 -2.48 0.03 -9.65
N GLU A 204 -1.27 0.27 -9.14
CA GLU A 204 -0.81 1.59 -8.70
C GLU A 204 -0.75 2.56 -9.90
N PRO A 205 -1.41 3.73 -9.85
CA PRO A 205 -1.59 4.60 -11.03
C PRO A 205 -0.29 5.13 -11.64
N ARG A 206 0.79 5.23 -10.85
CA ARG A 206 2.09 5.77 -11.28
C ARG A 206 3.12 4.69 -11.59
N ALA A 207 2.78 3.41 -11.41
CA ALA A 207 3.67 2.30 -11.68
C ALA A 207 3.85 2.06 -13.19
N ALA A 208 4.92 1.34 -13.56
CA ALA A 208 5.27 1.10 -14.94
C ALA A 208 4.14 0.41 -15.73
N LEU A 209 3.56 -0.66 -15.19
CA LEU A 209 2.49 -1.40 -15.86
C LEU A 209 1.24 -0.55 -16.13
N SER A 210 0.82 0.29 -15.19
CA SER A 210 -0.33 1.19 -15.39
C SER A 210 -0.07 2.21 -16.50
N ARG A 211 1.16 2.71 -16.61
CA ARG A 211 1.56 3.62 -17.69
C ARG A 211 1.66 2.90 -19.05
N ILE A 212 2.17 1.68 -19.06
CA ILE A 212 2.24 0.83 -20.25
C ILE A 212 0.82 0.52 -20.75
N ALA A 213 -0.05 0.04 -19.89
CA ALA A 213 -1.44 -0.32 -20.24
C ALA A 213 -2.28 0.86 -20.72
N SER A 214 -1.97 2.09 -20.29
CA SER A 214 -2.63 3.32 -20.75
C SER A 214 -1.95 3.96 -21.97
N GLY A 215 -0.89 3.36 -22.54
CA GLY A 215 -0.13 3.94 -23.65
C GLY A 215 0.70 5.19 -23.29
N ASN A 216 0.89 5.45 -21.99
CA ASN A 216 1.60 6.65 -21.50
C ASN A 216 3.03 6.36 -21.03
N HIS A 217 3.53 5.14 -21.22
CA HIS A 217 4.91 4.82 -20.89
C HIS A 217 5.84 5.32 -22.02
N PRO A 218 6.93 6.08 -21.73
CA PRO A 218 7.70 6.73 -22.75
C PRO A 218 8.54 5.78 -23.62
N ARG A 219 8.79 4.56 -23.13
CA ARG A 219 9.77 3.63 -23.74
C ARG A 219 9.21 2.25 -24.04
N VAL A 220 8.16 1.82 -23.34
CA VAL A 220 7.58 0.48 -23.46
C VAL A 220 6.14 0.60 -23.95
N SER A 221 5.84 -0.11 -25.05
CA SER A 221 4.49 -0.32 -25.56
C SER A 221 4.21 -1.81 -25.69
N LEU A 222 2.95 -2.20 -25.52
CA LEU A 222 2.50 -3.57 -25.76
C LEU A 222 1.63 -3.60 -27.03
N GLU A 223 1.66 -4.73 -27.69
CA GLU A 223 0.94 -4.98 -28.92
C GLU A 223 0.04 -6.21 -28.77
N GLU A 224 -0.87 -6.39 -29.71
CA GLU A 224 -1.72 -7.58 -29.76
C GLU A 224 -0.86 -8.86 -29.80
N GLY A 225 -1.24 -9.84 -28.97
CA GLY A 225 -0.53 -11.10 -28.80
C GLY A 225 0.55 -11.10 -27.72
N ASP A 226 0.98 -9.93 -27.19
CA ASP A 226 1.84 -9.87 -26.01
C ASP A 226 1.12 -10.44 -24.79
N THR A 227 1.87 -10.93 -23.79
CA THR A 227 1.32 -11.54 -22.58
C THR A 227 1.80 -10.82 -21.33
N VAL A 228 0.89 -10.50 -20.41
CA VAL A 228 1.21 -9.97 -19.08
C VAL A 228 0.87 -11.01 -18.01
N ILE A 229 1.88 -11.42 -17.24
CA ILE A 229 1.77 -12.36 -16.12
C ILE A 229 1.79 -11.56 -14.80
N PHE A 230 0.72 -11.64 -14.02
CA PHE A 230 0.64 -11.09 -12.67
C PHE A 230 1.22 -12.10 -11.69
N SER A 231 2.52 -12.00 -11.40
CA SER A 231 3.25 -12.82 -10.44
C SER A 231 3.11 -12.25 -9.02
N SER A 232 1.87 -12.05 -8.60
CA SER A 232 1.49 -11.50 -7.29
C SER A 232 0.05 -11.85 -6.96
N ARG A 233 -0.24 -11.94 -5.66
CA ARG A 233 -1.63 -12.03 -5.17
C ARG A 233 -2.25 -10.63 -5.11
N ILE A 234 -3.56 -10.55 -5.29
CA ILE A 234 -4.33 -9.33 -5.10
C ILE A 234 -4.39 -9.00 -3.61
N ILE A 235 -3.88 -7.83 -3.22
CA ILE A 235 -4.04 -7.32 -1.86
C ILE A 235 -5.48 -6.81 -1.70
N PRO A 236 -6.20 -7.18 -0.61
CA PRO A 236 -7.55 -6.70 -0.35
C PRO A 236 -7.65 -5.17 -0.43
N GLY A 237 -8.64 -4.68 -1.18
CA GLY A 237 -8.85 -3.26 -1.48
C GLY A 237 -8.27 -2.78 -2.82
N ASN A 238 -7.44 -3.58 -3.49
CA ASN A 238 -6.87 -3.25 -4.81
C ASN A 238 -7.63 -3.88 -5.99
N GLU A 239 -8.66 -4.68 -5.72
CA GLU A 239 -9.38 -5.47 -6.72
C GLU A 239 -9.88 -4.62 -7.89
N THR A 240 -10.46 -3.46 -7.57
CA THR A 240 -11.00 -2.55 -8.60
C THR A 240 -9.90 -1.94 -9.47
N SER A 241 -8.76 -1.58 -8.87
CA SER A 241 -7.62 -0.99 -9.58
C SER A 241 -6.95 -2.01 -10.50
N ILE A 242 -6.74 -3.23 -9.99
CA ILE A 242 -6.18 -4.34 -10.77
C ILE A 242 -7.14 -4.74 -11.89
N GLY A 243 -8.44 -4.86 -11.61
CA GLY A 243 -9.44 -5.20 -12.63
C GLY A 243 -9.52 -4.16 -13.76
N ARG A 244 -9.40 -2.87 -13.44
CA ARG A 244 -9.32 -1.81 -14.47
C ARG A 244 -8.07 -1.95 -15.31
N LEU A 245 -6.92 -2.20 -14.69
CA LEU A 245 -5.64 -2.40 -15.37
C LEU A 245 -5.70 -3.61 -16.31
N GLN A 246 -6.18 -4.75 -15.85
CA GLN A 246 -6.37 -5.95 -16.67
C GLN A 246 -7.31 -5.69 -17.86
N ASN A 247 -8.42 -4.98 -17.64
CA ASN A 247 -9.32 -4.60 -18.71
C ASN A 247 -8.68 -3.66 -19.76
N GLN A 248 -7.77 -2.80 -19.37
CA GLN A 248 -7.01 -1.97 -20.33
C GLN A 248 -6.09 -2.83 -21.19
N LEU A 249 -5.37 -3.78 -20.60
CA LEU A 249 -4.49 -4.72 -21.31
C LEU A 249 -5.30 -5.58 -22.31
N VAL A 250 -6.41 -6.17 -21.87
CA VAL A 250 -7.27 -6.99 -22.75
C VAL A 250 -7.82 -6.18 -23.92
N ARG A 251 -8.23 -4.91 -23.72
CA ARG A 251 -8.69 -4.03 -24.81
C ARG A 251 -7.58 -3.73 -25.84
N ALA A 252 -6.32 -3.78 -25.43
CA ALA A 252 -5.18 -3.64 -26.32
C ALA A 252 -4.79 -4.97 -27.03
N GLY A 253 -5.56 -6.04 -26.87
CA GLY A 253 -5.26 -7.35 -27.44
C GLY A 253 -4.18 -8.14 -26.69
N VAL A 254 -3.82 -7.70 -25.47
CA VAL A 254 -2.81 -8.33 -24.61
C VAL A 254 -3.42 -9.44 -23.80
N GLN A 255 -2.77 -10.60 -23.78
CA GLN A 255 -3.21 -11.72 -22.93
C GLN A 255 -2.81 -11.45 -21.47
N VAL A 256 -3.73 -11.72 -20.56
CA VAL A 256 -3.50 -11.54 -19.10
C VAL A 256 -3.55 -12.89 -18.41
N MET A 257 -2.53 -13.19 -17.60
CA MET A 257 -2.41 -14.41 -16.80
C MET A 257 -2.15 -14.06 -15.34
N SER A 258 -2.68 -14.84 -14.42
CA SER A 258 -2.56 -14.63 -12.97
C SER A 258 -2.38 -15.95 -12.21
N GLU A 259 -2.25 -15.86 -10.87
CA GLU A 259 -2.22 -17.03 -9.98
C GLU A 259 -3.49 -17.91 -10.06
N ARG A 260 -4.57 -17.41 -10.66
CA ARG A 260 -5.80 -18.18 -10.87
C ARG A 260 -5.72 -19.12 -12.06
N ASP A 261 -4.86 -18.77 -13.02
CA ASP A 261 -4.74 -19.48 -14.29
C ASP A 261 -3.54 -20.43 -14.27
N HIS A 262 -2.43 -20.01 -13.64
CA HIS A 262 -1.18 -20.73 -13.61
C HIS A 262 -0.48 -20.59 -12.27
N PHE A 263 0.40 -21.53 -11.94
CA PHE A 263 1.24 -21.45 -10.74
C PHE A 263 2.39 -20.44 -10.98
N VAL A 264 2.10 -19.14 -10.79
CA VAL A 264 3.03 -18.04 -11.04
C VAL A 264 3.34 -17.21 -9.80
N HIS A 265 2.79 -17.61 -8.64
CA HIS A 265 2.97 -16.89 -7.39
C HIS A 265 2.91 -17.84 -6.20
N VAL A 266 3.77 -17.60 -5.22
CA VAL A 266 3.67 -18.13 -3.85
C VAL A 266 3.58 -16.97 -2.87
N SER A 267 2.85 -17.17 -1.77
CA SER A 267 2.70 -16.12 -0.76
C SER A 267 3.96 -15.95 0.08
N GLY A 268 4.23 -14.73 0.53
CA GLY A 268 5.26 -14.45 1.53
C GLY A 268 4.79 -14.64 2.99
N HIS A 269 3.51 -14.95 3.20
CA HIS A 269 2.89 -15.01 4.53
C HIS A 269 2.50 -16.44 4.89
N PRO A 270 2.52 -16.81 6.21
CA PRO A 270 2.31 -18.17 6.66
C PRO A 270 0.87 -18.63 6.43
N ALA A 271 0.72 -19.83 5.88
CA ALA A 271 -0.54 -20.56 5.86
C ALA A 271 -0.78 -21.28 7.21
N ARG A 272 -1.93 -21.94 7.34
CA ARG A 272 -2.40 -22.48 8.62
C ARG A 272 -1.42 -23.48 9.25
N ASP A 273 -0.81 -24.37 8.46
CA ASP A 273 0.09 -25.40 9.00
C ASP A 273 1.42 -24.80 9.47
N GLU A 274 1.87 -23.73 8.82
CA GLU A 274 3.05 -22.98 9.26
C GLU A 274 2.79 -22.23 10.57
N LEU A 275 1.59 -21.64 10.74
CA LEU A 275 1.19 -21.04 12.01
C LEU A 275 1.15 -22.07 13.15
N ILE A 276 0.60 -23.26 12.92
CA ILE A 276 0.61 -24.36 13.90
C ILE A 276 2.05 -24.73 14.26
N ARG A 277 2.93 -24.86 13.27
CA ARG A 277 4.35 -25.17 13.48
C ARG A 277 5.07 -24.09 14.28
N MET A 278 4.78 -22.81 14.03
CA MET A 278 5.29 -21.68 14.82
C MET A 278 4.86 -21.79 16.29
N TYR A 279 3.58 -22.06 16.55
CA TYR A 279 3.09 -22.27 17.93
C TYR A 279 3.73 -23.49 18.60
N GLN A 280 3.98 -24.57 17.88
CA GLN A 280 4.67 -25.75 18.40
C GLN A 280 6.13 -25.48 18.79
N HIS A 281 6.84 -24.61 18.04
CA HIS A 281 8.21 -24.22 18.37
C HIS A 281 8.24 -23.25 19.54
N VAL A 282 7.43 -22.20 19.50
CA VAL A 282 7.52 -21.06 20.43
C VAL A 282 6.77 -21.30 21.74
N ARG A 283 5.66 -22.02 21.72
CA ARG A 283 4.81 -22.33 22.91
C ARG A 283 4.50 -21.12 23.79
N PRO A 284 3.97 -20.01 23.23
CA PRO A 284 3.75 -18.78 23.97
C PRO A 284 2.60 -18.92 24.96
N THR A 285 2.62 -18.14 26.05
CA THR A 285 1.48 -18.03 26.98
C THR A 285 0.35 -17.17 26.41
N ILE A 286 0.71 -16.13 25.62
CA ILE A 286 -0.22 -15.16 25.05
C ILE A 286 0.01 -15.10 23.54
N ALA A 287 -1.05 -15.17 22.74
CA ALA A 287 -1.01 -14.86 21.31
C ALA A 287 -1.68 -13.53 21.00
N ILE A 288 -1.02 -12.71 20.18
CA ILE A 288 -1.49 -11.44 19.70
C ILE A 288 -1.44 -11.48 18.16
N PRO A 289 -2.53 -11.90 17.52
CA PRO A 289 -2.66 -11.87 16.07
C PRO A 289 -2.59 -10.44 15.55
N VAL A 290 -1.79 -10.21 14.51
CA VAL A 290 -1.65 -8.92 13.82
C VAL A 290 -1.64 -9.13 12.30
N HIS A 291 -1.51 -8.05 11.52
CA HIS A 291 -1.33 -8.09 10.06
C HIS A 291 -2.46 -8.84 9.34
N GLY A 292 -3.68 -8.36 9.55
CA GLY A 292 -4.89 -8.88 8.92
C GLY A 292 -6.10 -8.02 9.24
N GLU A 293 -7.22 -8.31 8.59
CA GLU A 293 -8.51 -7.77 8.99
C GLU A 293 -8.97 -8.43 10.30
N LEU A 294 -9.93 -7.83 11.00
CA LEU A 294 -10.44 -8.37 12.25
C LEU A 294 -10.85 -9.86 12.15
N ARG A 295 -11.43 -10.28 11.02
CA ARG A 295 -11.79 -11.68 10.77
C ARG A 295 -10.57 -12.62 10.73
N HIS A 296 -9.43 -12.17 10.19
CA HIS A 296 -8.19 -12.95 10.16
C HIS A 296 -7.62 -13.08 11.57
N MET A 297 -7.57 -11.98 12.30
CA MET A 297 -7.07 -11.96 13.68
C MET A 297 -7.93 -12.81 14.62
N ALA A 298 -9.26 -12.76 14.47
CA ALA A 298 -10.19 -13.58 15.25
C ALA A 298 -10.01 -15.09 14.96
N GLU A 299 -9.87 -15.48 13.69
CA GLU A 299 -9.61 -16.87 13.31
C GLU A 299 -8.23 -17.34 13.80
N HIS A 300 -7.22 -16.46 13.73
CA HIS A 300 -5.88 -16.78 14.24
C HIS A 300 -5.88 -16.94 15.76
N ALA A 301 -6.62 -16.11 16.49
CA ALA A 301 -6.80 -16.30 17.93
C ALA A 301 -7.46 -17.65 18.25
N ARG A 302 -8.47 -18.08 17.46
CA ARG A 302 -9.09 -19.40 17.60
C ARG A 302 -8.07 -20.53 17.36
N LEU A 303 -7.25 -20.41 16.30
CA LEU A 303 -6.18 -21.35 16.01
C LEU A 303 -5.15 -21.42 17.14
N ALA A 304 -4.78 -20.28 17.73
CA ALA A 304 -3.85 -20.24 18.86
C ALA A 304 -4.40 -21.03 20.06
N VAL A 305 -5.69 -20.92 20.36
CA VAL A 305 -6.34 -21.73 21.43
C VAL A 305 -6.31 -23.22 21.06
N GLU A 306 -6.55 -23.59 19.81
CA GLU A 306 -6.39 -24.98 19.34
C GLU A 306 -4.95 -25.50 19.53
N CYS A 307 -3.96 -24.60 19.38
CA CYS A 307 -2.54 -24.88 19.67
C CYS A 307 -2.19 -24.75 21.16
N GLN A 308 -3.17 -24.73 22.08
CA GLN A 308 -3.02 -24.71 23.54
C GLN A 308 -2.43 -23.40 24.11
N VAL A 309 -2.49 -22.29 23.38
CA VAL A 309 -2.14 -20.97 23.93
C VAL A 309 -3.19 -20.55 24.95
N VAL A 310 -2.73 -20.14 26.14
CA VAL A 310 -3.60 -19.89 27.30
C VAL A 310 -4.45 -18.63 27.13
N HIS A 311 -3.85 -17.57 26.56
CA HIS A 311 -4.50 -16.29 26.37
C HIS A 311 -4.37 -15.79 24.93
N THR A 312 -5.41 -15.13 24.44
CA THR A 312 -5.37 -14.44 23.14
C THR A 312 -5.86 -13.00 23.30
N ILE A 313 -5.20 -12.05 22.64
CA ILE A 313 -5.61 -10.66 22.63
C ILE A 313 -5.79 -10.25 21.17
N VAL A 314 -7.01 -9.94 20.78
CA VAL A 314 -7.34 -9.40 19.46
C VAL A 314 -7.64 -7.91 19.63
N GLY A 315 -6.77 -7.07 19.04
CA GLY A 315 -6.90 -5.62 19.12
C GLY A 315 -6.87 -4.97 17.72
N GLU A 316 -7.44 -3.79 17.65
CA GLU A 316 -7.40 -2.96 16.47
C GLU A 316 -6.30 -1.89 16.60
N ASN A 317 -6.03 -1.16 15.51
CA ASN A 317 -5.06 -0.06 15.54
C ASN A 317 -5.39 0.95 16.65
N GLY A 318 -4.39 1.26 17.48
CA GLY A 318 -4.53 2.14 18.63
C GLY A 318 -4.85 1.43 19.95
N SER A 319 -5.14 0.14 19.95
CA SER A 319 -5.33 -0.61 21.19
C SER A 319 -4.04 -0.71 21.98
N MET A 320 -4.04 -0.31 23.23
CA MET A 320 -2.94 -0.51 24.18
C MET A 320 -3.15 -1.83 24.91
N MET A 321 -2.26 -2.79 24.66
CA MET A 321 -2.35 -4.14 25.19
C MET A 321 -1.35 -4.35 26.33
N ARG A 322 -1.84 -4.74 27.50
CA ARG A 322 -0.99 -5.22 28.61
C ARG A 322 -0.74 -6.72 28.40
N ILE A 323 0.53 -7.10 28.37
CA ILE A 323 0.97 -8.49 28.32
C ILE A 323 1.53 -8.98 29.68
N GLY A 324 1.89 -8.05 30.58
CA GLY A 324 2.38 -8.27 31.95
C GLY A 324 2.91 -6.95 32.56
N PRO A 325 3.07 -6.91 33.92
CA PRO A 325 2.53 -7.85 34.91
C PRO A 325 1.01 -7.74 35.05
N GLY A 326 0.38 -8.80 35.51
CA GLY A 326 -1.06 -8.89 35.74
C GLY A 326 -1.81 -9.51 34.57
N ALA A 327 -3.14 -9.45 34.58
CA ALA A 327 -3.98 -10.09 33.57
C ALA A 327 -3.76 -9.46 32.19
N PRO A 328 -3.48 -10.28 31.15
CA PRO A 328 -3.33 -9.77 29.79
C PRO A 328 -4.66 -9.26 29.21
N GLY A 329 -4.61 -8.24 28.37
CA GLY A 329 -5.82 -7.68 27.74
C GLY A 329 -5.63 -6.25 27.25
N ILE A 330 -6.64 -5.70 26.61
CA ILE A 330 -6.67 -4.30 26.19
C ILE A 330 -6.96 -3.44 27.41
N VAL A 331 -6.09 -2.49 27.71
CA VAL A 331 -6.17 -1.62 28.90
C VAL A 331 -6.48 -0.17 28.57
N ASP A 332 -6.19 0.27 27.36
CA ASP A 332 -6.43 1.64 26.92
C ASP A 332 -6.40 1.72 25.39
N HIS A 333 -6.63 2.90 24.85
CA HIS A 333 -6.54 3.20 23.41
C HIS A 333 -5.82 4.53 23.21
N VAL A 334 -4.91 4.54 22.24
CA VAL A 334 -4.28 5.76 21.76
C VAL A 334 -4.92 6.20 20.45
N HIS A 335 -4.83 7.49 20.13
CA HIS A 335 -5.34 7.98 18.86
C HIS A 335 -4.68 7.24 17.70
N SER A 336 -5.49 6.70 16.82
CA SER A 336 -5.07 6.05 15.59
C SER A 336 -5.85 6.61 14.41
N GLY A 337 -5.25 6.58 13.21
CA GLY A 337 -5.92 7.05 12.01
C GLY A 337 -4.98 7.08 10.82
N ARG A 338 -5.56 7.28 9.65
CA ARG A 338 -4.79 7.42 8.41
C ARG A 338 -4.39 8.87 8.21
N LEU A 339 -3.12 9.10 7.96
CA LEU A 339 -2.57 10.39 7.59
C LEU A 339 -2.30 10.41 6.09
N ALA A 340 -2.55 11.54 5.44
CA ALA A 340 -2.23 11.78 4.04
C ALA A 340 -1.10 12.80 3.95
N LEU A 341 -0.14 12.56 3.04
CA LEU A 341 0.84 13.55 2.67
C LEU A 341 0.20 14.52 1.67
N GLU A 342 0.11 15.77 2.07
CA GLU A 342 -0.51 16.86 1.33
C GLU A 342 0.55 17.94 1.03
N GLY A 343 1.16 17.87 -0.15
CA GLY A 343 2.37 18.65 -0.42
C GLY A 343 3.44 18.30 0.62
N ASN A 344 3.88 19.28 1.40
CA ASN A 344 4.88 19.10 2.46
C ASN A 344 4.27 18.96 3.87
N ARG A 345 2.96 18.70 3.97
CA ARG A 345 2.27 18.58 5.26
C ARG A 345 1.64 17.20 5.39
N VAL A 346 1.68 16.67 6.61
CA VAL A 346 0.94 15.46 6.99
C VAL A 346 -0.38 15.90 7.62
N VAL A 347 -1.51 15.43 7.06
CA VAL A 347 -2.86 15.82 7.49
C VAL A 347 -3.72 14.57 7.75
N PRO A 348 -4.67 14.62 8.69
CA PRO A 348 -5.61 13.52 8.90
C PRO A 348 -6.45 13.26 7.64
N LEU A 349 -6.51 11.99 7.18
CA LEU A 349 -7.29 11.62 5.99
C LEU A 349 -8.79 11.91 6.13
N HIS A 350 -9.29 11.92 7.36
CA HIS A 350 -10.67 12.27 7.71
C HIS A 350 -10.80 13.71 8.24
N GLY A 351 -9.76 14.53 8.09
CA GLY A 351 -9.78 15.94 8.49
C GLY A 351 -10.60 16.84 7.57
N GLU A 352 -10.91 18.04 8.04
CA GLU A 352 -11.74 19.00 7.33
C GLU A 352 -11.20 19.37 5.94
N LEU A 353 -9.86 19.42 5.78
CA LEU A 353 -9.22 19.72 4.50
C LEU A 353 -9.60 18.70 3.42
N ILE A 354 -9.50 17.41 3.74
CA ILE A 354 -9.84 16.32 2.81
C ILE A 354 -11.36 16.24 2.60
N HIS A 355 -12.15 16.41 3.65
CA HIS A 355 -13.62 16.46 3.55
C HIS A 355 -14.09 17.66 2.75
N GLY A 356 -13.44 18.83 2.89
CA GLY A 356 -13.73 20.02 2.10
C GLY A 356 -13.52 19.77 0.61
N ARG A 357 -12.38 19.19 0.23
CA ARG A 357 -12.11 18.81 -1.18
C ARG A 357 -13.12 17.83 -1.75
N LYS A 358 -13.49 16.80 -0.98
CA LYS A 358 -14.52 15.84 -1.41
C LYS A 358 -15.86 16.54 -1.62
N ARG A 359 -16.26 17.47 -0.74
CA ARG A 359 -17.48 18.26 -0.90
C ARG A 359 -17.42 19.16 -2.13
N ALA A 360 -16.28 19.83 -2.36
CA ALA A 360 -16.07 20.67 -3.55
C ALA A 360 -16.12 19.85 -4.84
N LEU A 361 -15.53 18.65 -4.86
CA LEU A 361 -15.56 17.76 -6.02
C LEU A 361 -16.99 17.41 -6.46
N TRP A 362 -17.88 17.11 -5.51
CA TRP A 362 -19.25 16.68 -5.82
C TRP A 362 -20.24 17.83 -5.99
N ASN A 363 -20.08 18.90 -5.24
CA ASN A 363 -21.04 20.00 -5.20
C ASN A 363 -20.54 21.29 -5.88
N GLY A 364 -19.24 21.38 -6.16
CA GLY A 364 -18.62 22.61 -6.62
C GLY A 364 -18.47 23.66 -5.52
N THR A 365 -18.05 24.85 -5.93
CA THR A 365 -17.89 26.02 -5.06
C THR A 365 -18.64 27.22 -5.65
N ALA A 366 -19.12 28.10 -4.78
CA ALA A 366 -19.70 29.37 -5.16
C ALA A 366 -19.18 30.48 -4.25
N VAL A 367 -18.62 31.52 -4.81
CA VAL A 367 -18.14 32.70 -4.10
C VAL A 367 -18.97 33.89 -4.54
N VAL A 368 -19.59 34.57 -3.58
CA VAL A 368 -20.37 35.77 -3.83
C VAL A 368 -19.67 36.96 -3.18
N THR A 369 -19.40 37.99 -3.97
CA THR A 369 -18.85 39.26 -3.47
C THR A 369 -19.93 40.35 -3.56
N VAL A 370 -20.22 40.97 -2.44
CA VAL A 370 -21.21 42.04 -2.30
C VAL A 370 -20.55 43.29 -1.72
N VAL A 371 -20.67 44.43 -2.37
CA VAL A 371 -20.13 45.72 -1.90
C VAL A 371 -21.27 46.62 -1.41
N VAL A 372 -21.18 47.02 -0.16
CA VAL A 372 -22.21 47.88 0.50
C VAL A 372 -21.58 49.13 1.09
N ASP A 373 -22.39 50.18 1.22
CA ASP A 373 -22.01 51.36 2.00
C ASP A 373 -22.20 51.14 3.52
N LYS A 374 -21.82 52.14 4.33
CA LYS A 374 -21.96 52.12 5.79
C LYS A 374 -23.40 51.98 6.29
N MET A 375 -24.37 52.17 5.44
CA MET A 375 -25.79 51.96 5.73
C MET A 375 -26.30 50.60 5.27
N GLY A 376 -25.42 49.75 4.75
CA GLY A 376 -25.74 48.40 4.23
C GLY A 376 -26.40 48.40 2.85
N LYS A 377 -26.40 49.54 2.13
CA LYS A 377 -26.96 49.61 0.79
C LYS A 377 -25.99 49.18 -0.27
N LEU A 378 -26.47 48.43 -1.25
CA LEU A 378 -25.66 47.93 -2.37
C LEU A 378 -25.04 49.10 -3.17
N VAL A 379 -23.73 49.07 -3.38
CA VAL A 379 -22.96 50.08 -4.12
C VAL A 379 -22.63 49.62 -5.55
N ALA A 380 -22.46 48.33 -5.75
CA ALA A 380 -22.18 47.73 -7.05
C ALA A 380 -22.93 46.41 -7.22
N GLU A 381 -23.19 45.98 -8.46
CA GLU A 381 -23.78 44.66 -8.73
C GLU A 381 -22.97 43.56 -8.05
N PRO A 382 -23.64 42.61 -7.39
CA PRO A 382 -22.95 41.49 -6.78
C PRO A 382 -22.22 40.63 -7.84
N ILE A 383 -21.09 40.06 -7.48
CA ILE A 383 -20.31 39.19 -8.36
C ILE A 383 -20.42 37.76 -7.84
N LEU A 384 -20.81 36.83 -8.74
CA LEU A 384 -20.85 35.41 -8.48
C LEU A 384 -19.71 34.73 -9.27
N SER A 385 -18.86 33.99 -8.58
CA SER A 385 -17.86 33.08 -9.18
C SER A 385 -18.15 31.67 -8.78
N THR A 386 -18.25 30.76 -9.73
CA THR A 386 -18.48 29.33 -9.45
C THR A 386 -17.39 28.46 -10.06
N THR A 387 -17.16 27.30 -9.43
CA THR A 387 -16.30 26.24 -9.98
C THR A 387 -17.02 24.91 -9.85
N GLY A 388 -17.25 24.23 -10.98
CA GLY A 388 -17.91 22.91 -11.03
C GLY A 388 -19.39 22.93 -10.63
N VAL A 389 -20.09 24.07 -10.85
CA VAL A 389 -21.53 24.26 -10.55
C VAL A 389 -22.28 24.69 -11.77
N LEU A 390 -21.86 25.79 -12.40
CA LEU A 390 -22.45 26.34 -13.62
C LEU A 390 -21.56 25.99 -14.82
N GLU A 391 -22.20 25.80 -15.98
CA GLU A 391 -21.56 25.59 -17.29
C GLU A 391 -21.78 26.84 -18.16
N ASP A 392 -21.07 26.88 -19.29
CA ASP A 392 -21.30 27.94 -20.31
C ASP A 392 -22.73 27.80 -20.84
N GLY A 393 -23.54 28.86 -20.66
CA GLY A 393 -24.96 28.90 -21.05
C GLY A 393 -25.96 28.82 -19.90
N ASP A 394 -25.50 28.70 -18.64
CA ASP A 394 -26.35 28.77 -17.44
C ASP A 394 -26.65 30.24 -16.99
N ASP A 395 -26.69 31.20 -17.94
CA ASP A 395 -26.86 32.65 -17.66
C ASP A 395 -28.12 32.93 -16.85
N ASP A 396 -29.26 32.30 -17.20
CA ASP A 396 -30.50 32.43 -16.47
C ASP A 396 -30.41 32.04 -15.00
N LEU A 397 -29.64 31.00 -14.69
CA LEU A 397 -29.44 30.57 -13.32
C LEU A 397 -28.44 31.45 -12.59
N HIS A 398 -27.39 31.91 -13.28
CA HIS A 398 -26.44 32.88 -12.76
C HIS A 398 -27.18 34.16 -12.30
N ASP A 399 -28.03 34.73 -13.17
CA ASP A 399 -28.81 35.93 -12.88
C ASP A 399 -29.82 35.69 -11.74
N ALA A 400 -30.49 34.52 -11.72
CA ALA A 400 -31.40 34.18 -10.63
C ALA A 400 -30.68 34.08 -9.27
N VAL A 401 -29.42 33.62 -9.25
CA VAL A 401 -28.60 33.61 -8.03
C VAL A 401 -28.24 35.02 -7.59
N LEU A 402 -27.87 35.92 -8.53
CA LEU A 402 -27.59 37.33 -8.20
C LEU A 402 -28.82 38.05 -7.67
N ASP A 403 -29.99 37.81 -8.23
CA ASP A 403 -31.25 38.39 -7.73
C ASP A 403 -31.58 37.86 -6.33
N CYS A 404 -31.41 36.58 -6.05
CA CYS A 404 -31.63 36.05 -4.70
C CYS A 404 -30.62 36.62 -3.67
N VAL A 405 -29.42 37.01 -4.09
CA VAL A 405 -28.43 37.71 -3.25
C VAL A 405 -28.93 39.13 -2.90
N LYS A 406 -29.42 39.88 -3.90
CA LYS A 406 -30.01 41.24 -3.69
C LYS A 406 -31.20 41.17 -2.74
N ASP A 407 -32.09 40.21 -2.94
CA ASP A 407 -33.25 39.99 -2.04
C ASP A 407 -32.83 39.62 -0.60
N ALA A 408 -31.80 38.79 -0.45
CA ALA A 408 -31.29 38.42 0.85
C ALA A 408 -30.62 39.58 1.58
N LEU A 409 -29.92 40.45 0.84
CA LEU A 409 -29.31 41.68 1.36
C LEU A 409 -30.40 42.64 1.91
N LEU A 410 -31.49 42.82 1.18
CA LEU A 410 -32.61 43.70 1.60
C LEU A 410 -33.32 43.20 2.88
N ARG A 411 -33.29 41.89 3.14
CA ARG A 411 -33.88 41.27 4.33
C ARG A 411 -32.91 41.16 5.51
N GLY A 412 -31.62 41.38 5.29
CA GLY A 412 -30.57 41.24 6.31
C GLY A 412 -30.59 42.41 7.30
N THR A 413 -30.26 42.17 8.52
CA THR A 413 -30.23 43.15 9.62
C THR A 413 -28.83 43.70 9.89
N GLY A 414 -27.87 43.50 8.96
CA GLY A 414 -26.48 43.99 9.02
C GLY A 414 -25.45 42.97 9.54
N GLY A 415 -24.23 43.10 9.07
CA GLY A 415 -23.06 42.35 9.58
C GLY A 415 -23.09 40.84 9.32
N GLU A 416 -22.70 40.05 10.32
CA GLU A 416 -22.52 38.61 10.21
C GLU A 416 -23.84 37.86 9.86
N THR A 417 -24.99 38.40 10.31
CA THR A 417 -26.32 37.90 9.97
C THR A 417 -26.65 38.07 8.49
N THR A 418 -26.16 39.13 7.85
CA THR A 418 -26.35 39.37 6.42
C THR A 418 -25.54 38.37 5.57
N ASN A 419 -24.29 38.12 5.93
CA ASN A 419 -23.46 37.10 5.27
C ASN A 419 -24.12 35.72 5.30
N GLU A 420 -24.66 35.33 6.45
CA GLU A 420 -25.32 34.04 6.61
C GLU A 420 -26.63 33.96 5.81
N ALA A 421 -27.41 35.05 5.79
CA ALA A 421 -28.65 35.13 5.02
C ALA A 421 -28.37 34.94 3.50
N ILE A 422 -27.36 35.64 2.98
CA ILE A 422 -26.93 35.51 1.59
C ILE A 422 -26.46 34.08 1.30
N ARG A 423 -25.60 33.52 2.18
CA ARG A 423 -25.08 32.17 2.03
C ARG A 423 -26.21 31.14 1.96
N ILE A 424 -27.21 31.25 2.83
CA ILE A 424 -28.39 30.38 2.85
C ILE A 424 -29.21 30.52 1.57
N ALA A 425 -29.46 31.74 1.12
CA ALA A 425 -30.23 32.02 -0.08
C ALA A 425 -29.57 31.40 -1.33
N VAL A 426 -28.30 31.65 -1.54
CA VAL A 426 -27.51 31.07 -2.64
C VAL A 426 -27.53 29.54 -2.62
N ARG A 427 -27.29 28.92 -1.46
CA ARG A 427 -27.34 27.45 -1.33
C ARG A 427 -28.71 26.88 -1.59
N ARG A 428 -29.77 27.60 -1.20
CA ARG A 428 -31.17 27.22 -1.47
C ARG A 428 -31.43 27.23 -2.97
N MET A 429 -31.06 28.31 -3.67
CA MET A 429 -31.22 28.44 -5.10
C MET A 429 -30.56 27.30 -5.87
N PHE A 430 -29.28 26.99 -5.60
CA PHE A 430 -28.59 25.87 -6.22
C PHE A 430 -29.20 24.52 -5.88
N ARG A 431 -29.73 24.36 -4.65
CA ARG A 431 -30.40 23.11 -4.26
C ARG A 431 -31.72 22.93 -5.05
N GLU A 432 -32.51 23.99 -5.19
CA GLU A 432 -33.80 23.93 -5.88
C GLU A 432 -33.64 23.72 -7.39
N ARG A 433 -32.64 24.35 -7.99
CA ARG A 433 -32.43 24.31 -9.44
C ARG A 433 -31.59 23.13 -9.92
N LEU A 434 -30.53 22.75 -9.19
CA LEU A 434 -29.56 21.75 -9.60
C LEU A 434 -29.47 20.56 -8.65
N ASN A 435 -30.23 20.56 -7.55
CA ASN A 435 -30.08 19.58 -6.45
C ASN A 435 -28.62 19.47 -5.91
N LYS A 436 -27.84 20.56 -6.03
CA LYS A 436 -26.47 20.70 -5.54
C LYS A 436 -26.39 21.60 -4.31
N LYS A 437 -25.38 21.39 -3.48
CA LYS A 437 -25.10 22.19 -2.28
C LYS A 437 -23.66 22.69 -2.32
N PRO A 438 -23.33 23.66 -3.19
CA PRO A 438 -21.97 24.14 -3.34
C PRO A 438 -21.41 24.66 -2.03
N MET A 439 -20.08 24.56 -1.88
CA MET A 439 -19.39 25.24 -0.79
C MET A 439 -19.49 26.75 -1.07
N THR A 440 -20.37 27.41 -0.33
CA THR A 440 -20.68 28.83 -0.57
C THR A 440 -19.92 29.72 0.41
N GLN A 441 -19.18 30.68 -0.13
CA GLN A 441 -18.49 31.74 0.59
C GLN A 441 -19.04 33.09 0.18
N VAL A 442 -19.26 33.99 1.15
CA VAL A 442 -19.78 35.35 0.92
C VAL A 442 -18.72 36.32 1.42
N HIS A 443 -18.33 37.23 0.53
CA HIS A 443 -17.48 38.36 0.85
C HIS A 443 -18.38 39.62 0.88
N LEU A 444 -18.66 40.12 2.08
CA LEU A 444 -19.33 41.42 2.26
C LEU A 444 -18.28 42.49 2.52
N VAL A 445 -18.15 43.43 1.60
CA VAL A 445 -17.19 44.55 1.64
C VAL A 445 -17.94 45.83 1.91
N GLU A 446 -17.63 46.47 3.03
CA GLU A 446 -18.17 47.79 3.40
C GLU A 446 -17.18 48.87 3.00
N ILE A 447 -17.67 49.95 2.33
CA ILE A 447 -16.85 51.10 1.86
C ILE A 447 -17.40 52.45 2.33
#